data_b069a4a296410926d0def1b506a9f8c3
#
_entry.id   b069a4a296410926d0def1b506a9f8c3
#
_cell.length_a   1.000
_cell.length_b   1.000
_cell.length_c   1.000
_cell.angle_alpha   90.00
_cell.angle_beta   90.00
_cell.angle_gamma   90.00
#
_symmetry.space_group_name_H-M   'P 1'
#
loop_
_entity.id
_entity.type
_entity.pdbx_description
1 polymer ?
#
loop_
_entity_poly.entity_id
_entity_poly.type
_entity_poly.pdbx_seq_one_letter_code
_entity_poly.pdbx_strand_id
1 'polypeptide(L)'
;RDTFIQMMGRALTNSVNVKSIVFLVAVYLTWNIVAGTMGQFMPYMYAAAGNLDDTTISLLQAVMWILTAVGSLAIFSKFGDKIPHRILFAATAVMALAAWVVMVFFGMQLEAGTADSWGWLLWVFVALWGISAGFSAQCFYALWSTELFPTLYRGGVQGIMFFLVRGVLGIWSLVAVAGLGVETPSGFVTAGIIMCGFLLVSLVVGVIWCPNTQGRTLDEITEERYGKHID
;
A
#
# COMPACT_ATOMS: atom_id res chain seq x y z
N ARG A 1 -14.90 -4.24 35.19
CA ARG A 1 -14.60 -4.63 33.79
C ARG A 1 -14.98 -3.45 32.90
N ASP A 2 -13.97 -2.77 32.31
CA ASP A 2 -14.24 -1.60 31.47
C ASP A 2 -15.08 -2.00 30.25
N THR A 3 -16.01 -1.13 29.87
CA THR A 3 -16.80 -1.29 28.65
C THR A 3 -15.88 -1.10 27.44
N PHE A 4 -16.14 -1.78 26.31
CA PHE A 4 -15.39 -1.63 25.06
C PHE A 4 -15.16 -0.17 24.67
N ILE A 5 -16.19 0.68 24.82
CA ILE A 5 -16.11 2.12 24.52
C ILE A 5 -15.09 2.83 25.43
N GLN A 6 -15.04 2.48 26.72
CA GLN A 6 -14.07 3.07 27.66
C GLN A 6 -12.64 2.65 27.33
N MET A 7 -12.42 1.37 26.96
CA MET A 7 -11.12 0.89 26.53
C MET A 7 -10.66 1.59 25.24
N MET A 8 -11.55 1.75 24.28
CA MET A 8 -11.25 2.48 23.04
C MET A 8 -10.98 3.96 23.32
N GLY A 9 -11.75 4.59 24.19
CA GLY A 9 -11.49 5.97 24.62
C GLY A 9 -10.10 6.15 25.20
N ARG A 10 -9.67 5.27 26.09
CA ARG A 10 -8.30 5.28 26.65
C ARG A 10 -7.23 5.02 25.60
N ALA A 11 -7.47 4.04 24.72
CA ALA A 11 -6.54 3.73 23.63
C ALA A 11 -6.32 4.92 22.69
N LEU A 12 -7.39 5.63 22.33
CA LEU A 12 -7.36 6.77 21.42
C LEU A 12 -6.89 8.08 22.09
N THR A 13 -6.86 8.17 23.39
CA THR A 13 -6.33 9.33 24.14
C THR A 13 -4.84 9.19 24.46
N ASN A 14 -4.28 7.98 24.38
CA ASN A 14 -2.86 7.77 24.64
C ASN A 14 -2.02 8.26 23.45
N SER A 15 -1.09 9.18 23.71
CA SER A 15 -0.26 9.81 22.67
C SER A 15 0.60 8.81 21.89
N VAL A 16 1.05 7.72 22.51
CA VAL A 16 1.84 6.67 21.86
C VAL A 16 0.98 5.92 20.85
N ASN A 17 -0.25 5.57 21.22
CA ASN A 17 -1.21 4.93 20.33
C ASN A 17 -1.59 5.84 19.16
N VAL A 18 -1.89 7.10 19.43
CA VAL A 18 -2.28 8.08 18.40
C VAL A 18 -1.16 8.26 17.37
N LYS A 19 0.09 8.39 17.82
CA LYS A 19 1.24 8.46 16.90
C LYS A 19 1.36 7.22 16.03
N SER A 20 1.17 6.04 16.60
CA SER A 20 1.21 4.77 15.86
C SER A 20 0.05 4.64 14.87
N ILE A 21 -1.16 5.04 15.28
CA ILE A 21 -2.34 5.05 14.40
C ILE A 21 -2.11 5.99 13.22
N VAL A 22 -1.67 7.22 13.47
CA VAL A 22 -1.40 8.21 12.41
C VAL A 22 -0.33 7.71 11.44
N PHE A 23 0.76 7.13 11.96
CA PHE A 23 1.80 6.53 11.13
C PHE A 23 1.28 5.40 10.26
N LEU A 24 0.60 4.42 10.85
CA LEU A 24 0.09 3.25 10.13
C LEU A 24 -0.98 3.62 9.12
N VAL A 25 -1.89 4.52 9.49
CA VAL A 25 -2.92 5.02 8.57
C VAL A 25 -2.28 5.79 7.41
N ALA A 26 -1.31 6.66 7.67
CA ALA A 26 -0.63 7.42 6.62
C ALA A 26 0.06 6.49 5.61
N VAL A 27 0.82 5.50 6.08
CA VAL A 27 1.53 4.55 5.21
C VAL A 27 0.57 3.65 4.45
N TYR A 28 -0.40 3.07 5.16
CA TYR A 28 -1.32 2.10 4.59
C TYR A 28 -2.36 2.74 3.67
N LEU A 29 -2.91 3.90 4.04
CA LEU A 29 -3.89 4.62 3.23
C LEU A 29 -3.29 5.07 1.91
N THR A 30 -2.13 5.72 1.92
CA THR A 30 -1.49 6.24 0.72
C THR A 30 -1.13 5.12 -0.26
N TRP A 31 -0.65 3.99 0.23
CA TRP A 31 -0.43 2.80 -0.60
C TRP A 31 -1.75 2.18 -1.08
N ASN A 32 -2.75 2.08 -0.20
CA ASN A 32 -4.04 1.45 -0.51
C ASN A 32 -4.86 2.23 -1.54
N ILE A 33 -4.77 3.55 -1.57
CA ILE A 33 -5.37 4.37 -2.62
C ILE A 33 -4.84 3.93 -3.99
N VAL A 34 -3.54 3.73 -4.12
CA VAL A 34 -2.91 3.28 -5.36
C VAL A 34 -3.32 1.84 -5.69
N ALA A 35 -3.20 0.93 -4.74
CA ALA A 35 -3.57 -0.47 -4.94
C ALA A 35 -5.06 -0.66 -5.24
N GLY A 36 -5.93 0.11 -4.59
CA GLY A 36 -7.37 0.09 -4.84
C GLY A 36 -7.74 0.64 -6.21
N THR A 37 -7.13 1.77 -6.61
CA THR A 37 -7.32 2.34 -7.94
C THR A 37 -6.87 1.34 -9.02
N MET A 38 -5.71 0.73 -8.82
CA MET A 38 -5.20 -0.30 -9.73
C MET A 38 -6.15 -1.50 -9.82
N GLY A 39 -6.62 -2.02 -8.69
CA GLY A 39 -7.50 -3.18 -8.67
C GLY A 39 -8.85 -2.94 -9.35
N GLN A 40 -9.37 -1.73 -9.30
CA GLN A 40 -10.67 -1.38 -9.87
C GLN A 40 -10.59 -0.92 -11.33
N PHE A 41 -9.56 -0.16 -11.70
CA PHE A 41 -9.51 0.53 -12.98
C PHE A 41 -8.47 -0.03 -13.97
N MET A 42 -7.56 -0.90 -13.51
CA MET A 42 -6.50 -1.40 -14.38
C MET A 42 -7.00 -2.14 -15.63
N PRO A 43 -8.07 -2.95 -15.60
CA PRO A 43 -8.63 -3.56 -16.81
C PRO A 43 -9.05 -2.50 -17.85
N TYR A 44 -9.67 -1.41 -17.40
CA TYR A 44 -10.05 -0.29 -18.27
C TYR A 44 -8.83 0.44 -18.82
N MET A 45 -7.79 0.59 -18.01
CA MET A 45 -6.55 1.21 -18.42
C MET A 45 -5.82 0.38 -19.48
N TYR A 46 -5.81 -0.93 -19.33
CA TYR A 46 -5.26 -1.84 -20.36
C TYR A 46 -6.09 -1.81 -21.65
N ALA A 47 -7.40 -1.76 -21.53
CA ALA A 47 -8.26 -1.64 -22.72
C ALA A 47 -8.09 -0.29 -23.42
N ALA A 48 -7.96 0.81 -22.67
CA ALA A 48 -7.69 2.14 -23.20
C ALA A 48 -6.30 2.27 -23.84
N ALA A 49 -5.34 1.45 -23.40
CA ALA A 49 -3.99 1.40 -23.95
C ALA A 49 -3.94 0.92 -25.45
N GLY A 50 -5.10 0.61 -25.99
CA GLY A 50 -5.33 0.35 -27.40
C GLY A 50 -4.88 -1.03 -27.87
N ASN A 51 -5.79 -1.76 -28.50
CA ASN A 51 -5.55 -3.02 -29.23
C ASN A 51 -5.05 -4.22 -28.40
N LEU A 52 -5.15 -4.19 -27.06
CA LEU A 52 -4.92 -5.38 -26.28
C LEU A 52 -6.20 -6.26 -26.33
N ASP A 53 -6.00 -7.51 -26.71
CA ASP A 53 -7.09 -8.50 -26.65
C ASP A 53 -7.37 -8.90 -25.20
N ASP A 54 -8.58 -9.35 -24.94
CA ASP A 54 -9.02 -9.75 -23.59
C ASP A 54 -8.14 -10.85 -22.99
N THR A 55 -7.54 -11.68 -23.82
CA THR A 55 -6.60 -12.72 -23.39
C THR A 55 -5.33 -12.11 -22.81
N THR A 56 -4.75 -11.11 -23.49
CA THR A 56 -3.55 -10.41 -23.02
C THR A 56 -3.83 -9.63 -21.73
N ILE A 57 -4.99 -8.97 -21.63
CA ILE A 57 -5.41 -8.26 -20.39
C ILE A 57 -5.52 -9.26 -19.25
N SER A 58 -6.18 -10.39 -19.47
CA SER A 58 -6.34 -11.45 -18.46
C SER A 58 -4.99 -12.04 -18.05
N LEU A 59 -4.08 -12.21 -18.98
CA LEU A 59 -2.74 -12.72 -18.73
C LEU A 59 -1.90 -11.75 -17.88
N LEU A 60 -1.93 -10.46 -18.20
CA LEU A 60 -1.28 -9.41 -17.40
C LEU A 60 -1.76 -9.43 -15.95
N GLN A 61 -3.07 -9.56 -15.75
CA GLN A 61 -3.68 -9.66 -14.42
C GLN A 61 -3.23 -10.94 -13.70
N ALA A 62 -3.27 -12.09 -14.36
CA ALA A 62 -2.89 -13.37 -13.77
C ALA A 62 -1.40 -13.37 -13.37
N VAL A 63 -0.51 -12.89 -14.24
CA VAL A 63 0.92 -12.79 -13.96
C VAL A 63 1.17 -11.86 -12.78
N MET A 64 0.47 -10.75 -12.68
CA MET A 64 0.58 -9.83 -11.55
C MET A 64 0.24 -10.50 -10.21
N TRP A 65 -0.86 -11.25 -10.15
CA TRP A 65 -1.24 -11.97 -8.92
C TRP A 65 -0.27 -13.09 -8.55
N ILE A 66 0.26 -13.80 -9.54
CA ILE A 66 1.31 -14.81 -9.34
C ILE A 66 2.56 -14.16 -8.76
N LEU A 67 3.00 -13.04 -9.32
CA LEU A 67 4.18 -12.31 -8.83
C LEU A 67 3.95 -11.75 -7.43
N THR A 68 2.74 -11.31 -7.11
CA THR A 68 2.37 -10.89 -5.75
C THR A 68 2.50 -12.05 -4.75
N ALA A 69 2.03 -13.23 -5.11
CA ALA A 69 2.20 -14.42 -4.29
C ALA A 69 3.68 -14.80 -4.12
N VAL A 70 4.47 -14.74 -5.18
CA VAL A 70 5.92 -14.97 -5.14
C VAL A 70 6.62 -13.94 -4.24
N GLY A 71 6.30 -12.66 -4.36
CA GLY A 71 6.83 -11.60 -3.49
C GLY A 71 6.54 -11.85 -2.02
N SER A 72 5.31 -12.27 -1.71
CA SER A 72 4.93 -12.60 -0.34
C SER A 72 5.67 -13.83 0.21
N LEU A 73 5.68 -14.92 -0.53
CA LEU A 73 6.25 -16.20 -0.08
C LEU A 73 7.79 -16.23 -0.15
N ALA A 74 8.37 -15.70 -1.21
CA ALA A 74 9.81 -15.75 -1.43
C ALA A 74 10.57 -14.60 -0.75
N ILE A 75 9.96 -13.42 -0.64
CA ILE A 75 10.64 -12.24 -0.10
C ILE A 75 10.18 -11.97 1.32
N PHE A 76 8.90 -11.70 1.54
CA PHE A 76 8.44 -11.27 2.87
C PHE A 76 8.60 -12.38 3.92
N SER A 77 8.14 -13.59 3.62
CA SER A 77 8.23 -14.68 4.60
C SER A 77 9.68 -15.14 4.88
N LYS A 78 10.58 -14.96 3.92
CA LYS A 78 11.99 -15.41 4.06
C LYS A 78 12.90 -14.33 4.64
N PHE A 79 12.65 -13.08 4.33
CA PHE A 79 13.52 -11.95 4.66
C PHE A 79 12.91 -10.98 5.66
N GLY A 80 11.61 -11.07 5.97
CA GLY A 80 10.93 -10.17 6.89
C GLY A 80 11.60 -10.08 8.26
N ASP A 81 12.09 -11.19 8.79
CA ASP A 81 12.79 -11.22 10.08
C ASP A 81 14.32 -11.06 9.96
N LYS A 82 14.88 -11.14 8.74
CA LYS A 82 16.33 -11.13 8.52
C LYS A 82 16.88 -9.79 8.12
N ILE A 83 16.08 -9.02 7.37
CA ILE A 83 16.45 -7.72 6.86
C ILE A 83 15.75 -6.64 7.71
N PRO A 84 16.44 -5.56 8.10
CA PRO A 84 15.79 -4.45 8.80
C PRO A 84 14.53 -3.98 8.06
N HIS A 85 13.42 -3.86 8.79
CA HIS A 85 12.13 -3.48 8.20
C HIS A 85 12.20 -2.20 7.38
N ARG A 86 13.02 -1.23 7.82
CA ARG A 86 13.24 0.03 7.10
C ARG A 86 13.80 -0.20 5.70
N ILE A 87 14.77 -1.09 5.54
CA ILE A 87 15.40 -1.38 4.25
C ILE A 87 14.43 -2.16 3.37
N LEU A 88 13.76 -3.17 3.92
CA LEU A 88 12.82 -3.98 3.17
C LEU A 88 11.60 -3.16 2.73
N PHE A 89 11.09 -2.30 3.61
CA PHE A 89 10.01 -1.36 3.28
C PHE A 89 10.44 -0.35 2.20
N ALA A 90 11.64 0.23 2.33
CA ALA A 90 12.18 1.14 1.32
C ALA A 90 12.29 0.46 -0.05
N ALA A 91 12.76 -0.78 -0.09
CA ALA A 91 12.87 -1.55 -1.34
C ALA A 91 11.50 -1.72 -2.02
N THR A 92 10.48 -2.17 -1.29
CA THR A 92 9.15 -2.34 -1.86
C THR A 92 8.52 -1.02 -2.27
N ALA A 93 8.67 0.03 -1.48
CA ALA A 93 8.11 1.35 -1.79
C ALA A 93 8.76 1.99 -3.01
N VAL A 94 10.07 1.86 -3.17
CA VAL A 94 10.80 2.31 -4.36
C VAL A 94 10.37 1.51 -5.60
N MET A 95 10.22 0.19 -5.49
CA MET A 95 9.73 -0.63 -6.60
C MET A 95 8.32 -0.24 -7.02
N ALA A 96 7.42 0.00 -6.07
CA ALA A 96 6.06 0.44 -6.35
C ALA A 96 6.04 1.81 -7.03
N LEU A 97 6.84 2.75 -6.55
CA LEU A 97 6.99 4.08 -7.16
C LEU A 97 7.57 3.98 -8.58
N ALA A 98 8.61 3.17 -8.79
CA ALA A 98 9.19 2.93 -10.11
C ALA A 98 8.17 2.33 -11.08
N ALA A 99 7.34 1.39 -10.63
CA ALA A 99 6.25 0.83 -11.44
C ALA A 99 5.30 1.92 -11.94
N TRP A 100 4.87 2.81 -11.08
CA TRP A 100 3.95 3.89 -11.47
C TRP A 100 4.61 4.98 -12.29
N VAL A 101 5.90 5.25 -12.11
CA VAL A 101 6.66 6.13 -13.02
C VAL A 101 6.69 5.54 -14.43
N VAL A 102 6.94 4.23 -14.56
CA VAL A 102 6.86 3.52 -15.85
C VAL A 102 5.47 3.66 -16.47
N MET A 103 4.41 3.53 -15.64
CA MET A 103 3.04 3.63 -16.10
C MET A 103 2.66 5.05 -16.54
N VAL A 104 3.13 6.08 -15.85
CA VAL A 104 2.97 7.50 -16.27
C VAL A 104 3.65 7.73 -17.61
N PHE A 105 4.86 7.24 -17.77
CA PHE A 105 5.57 7.35 -19.04
C PHE A 105 4.81 6.66 -20.18
N PHE A 106 4.29 5.45 -19.94
CA PHE A 106 3.45 4.75 -20.90
C PHE A 106 2.19 5.55 -21.26
N GLY A 107 1.53 6.16 -20.26
CA GLY A 107 0.38 7.03 -20.48
C GLY A 107 0.69 8.24 -21.36
N MET A 108 1.88 8.85 -21.18
CA MET A 108 2.34 9.93 -22.06
C MET A 108 2.54 9.46 -23.51
N GLN A 109 3.04 8.24 -23.70
CA GLN A 109 3.17 7.65 -25.04
C GLN A 109 1.79 7.35 -25.66
N LEU A 110 0.83 6.95 -24.84
CA LEU A 110 -0.54 6.74 -25.28
C LEU A 110 -1.19 8.05 -25.75
N GLU A 111 -1.01 9.13 -25.00
CA GLU A 111 -1.48 10.46 -25.34
C GLU A 111 -0.82 10.99 -26.64
N ALA A 112 0.45 10.68 -26.84
CA ALA A 112 1.20 11.03 -28.05
C ALA A 112 0.86 10.16 -29.27
N GLY A 113 0.07 9.09 -29.11
CA GLY A 113 -0.26 8.15 -30.18
C GLY A 113 0.87 7.19 -30.58
N THR A 114 1.86 7.01 -29.72
CA THR A 114 3.06 6.16 -29.96
C THR A 114 3.10 4.92 -29.08
N ALA A 115 2.01 4.61 -28.37
CA ALA A 115 1.92 3.53 -27.38
C ALA A 115 2.26 2.14 -27.95
N ASP A 116 1.98 1.86 -29.22
CA ASP A 116 2.22 0.56 -29.85
C ASP A 116 3.69 0.12 -29.75
N SER A 117 4.62 1.06 -29.84
CA SER A 117 6.05 0.80 -29.69
C SER A 117 6.50 0.56 -28.25
N TRP A 118 5.66 0.88 -27.27
CA TRP A 118 5.98 0.86 -25.86
C TRP A 118 5.17 -0.16 -25.05
N GLY A 119 4.41 -1.03 -25.69
CA GLY A 119 3.56 -2.04 -25.03
C GLY A 119 4.30 -2.95 -24.05
N TRP A 120 5.61 -3.18 -24.24
CA TRP A 120 6.44 -3.93 -23.31
C TRP A 120 6.55 -3.30 -21.92
N LEU A 121 6.32 -1.99 -21.79
CA LEU A 121 6.31 -1.29 -20.51
C LEU A 121 5.20 -1.80 -19.58
N LEU A 122 4.10 -2.30 -20.11
CA LEU A 122 3.03 -2.92 -19.33
C LEU A 122 3.54 -4.16 -18.57
N TRP A 123 4.39 -4.95 -19.21
CA TRP A 123 5.02 -6.10 -18.56
C TRP A 123 6.04 -5.71 -17.51
N VAL A 124 6.79 -4.64 -17.73
CA VAL A 124 7.71 -4.07 -16.73
C VAL A 124 6.92 -3.57 -15.53
N PHE A 125 5.82 -2.88 -15.76
CA PHE A 125 4.91 -2.44 -14.69
C PHE A 125 4.37 -3.63 -13.88
N VAL A 126 3.85 -4.65 -14.56
CA VAL A 126 3.31 -5.85 -13.92
C VAL A 126 4.38 -6.55 -13.08
N ALA A 127 5.61 -6.64 -13.57
CA ALA A 127 6.72 -7.24 -12.83
C ALA A 127 7.07 -6.43 -11.57
N LEU A 128 7.28 -5.13 -11.71
CA LEU A 128 7.65 -4.26 -10.59
C LEU A 128 6.53 -4.15 -9.55
N TRP A 129 5.31 -3.86 -10.00
CA TRP A 129 4.16 -3.73 -9.11
C TRP A 129 3.80 -5.07 -8.46
N GLY A 130 3.72 -6.15 -9.23
CA GLY A 130 3.35 -7.47 -8.73
C GLY A 130 4.30 -7.94 -7.63
N ILE A 131 5.60 -7.91 -7.86
CA ILE A 131 6.60 -8.32 -6.86
C ILE A 131 6.53 -7.40 -5.64
N SER A 132 6.49 -6.08 -5.83
CA SER A 132 6.43 -5.12 -4.73
C SER A 132 5.17 -5.28 -3.89
N ALA A 133 4.03 -5.58 -4.50
CA ALA A 133 2.77 -5.79 -3.79
C ALA A 133 2.82 -6.99 -2.83
N GLY A 134 3.63 -8.00 -3.13
CA GLY A 134 3.80 -9.19 -2.30
C GLY A 134 4.45 -8.95 -0.95
N PHE A 135 5.32 -7.93 -0.83
CA PHE A 135 5.93 -7.51 0.45
C PHE A 135 5.71 -6.02 0.74
N SER A 136 4.55 -5.55 0.38
CA SER A 136 4.13 -4.15 0.37
C SER A 136 3.80 -3.56 1.75
N ALA A 137 3.41 -2.29 1.73
CA ALA A 137 2.89 -1.59 2.90
C ALA A 137 1.73 -2.34 3.60
N GLN A 138 0.96 -3.16 2.88
CA GLN A 138 -0.08 -4.00 3.48
C GLN A 138 0.50 -5.07 4.40
N CYS A 139 1.58 -5.73 3.99
CA CYS A 139 2.25 -6.73 4.81
C CYS A 139 2.86 -6.10 6.06
N PHE A 140 3.51 -4.95 5.91
CA PHE A 140 4.07 -4.20 7.04
C PHE A 140 2.98 -3.63 7.95
N TYR A 141 1.87 -3.15 7.40
CA TYR A 141 0.71 -2.74 8.20
C TYR A 141 0.17 -3.90 9.05
N ALA A 142 0.00 -5.06 8.45
CA ALA A 142 -0.45 -6.25 9.17
C ALA A 142 0.52 -6.61 10.30
N LEU A 143 1.82 -6.61 10.03
CA LEU A 143 2.87 -6.89 11.02
C LEU A 143 2.89 -5.82 12.13
N TRP A 144 3.09 -4.57 11.78
CA TRP A 144 3.22 -3.48 12.76
C TRP A 144 1.94 -3.23 13.55
N SER A 145 0.77 -3.41 12.96
CA SER A 145 -0.49 -3.26 13.71
C SER A 145 -0.70 -4.34 14.77
N THR A 146 -0.06 -5.50 14.61
CA THR A 146 -0.06 -6.54 15.64
C THR A 146 0.99 -6.31 16.71
N GLU A 147 2.13 -5.70 16.39
CA GLU A 147 3.26 -5.51 17.28
C GLU A 147 3.18 -4.22 18.10
N LEU A 148 2.62 -3.15 17.52
CA LEU A 148 2.62 -1.82 18.12
C LEU A 148 1.53 -1.58 19.16
N PHE A 149 0.49 -2.42 19.22
CA PHE A 149 -0.62 -2.25 20.14
C PHE A 149 -0.73 -3.40 21.14
N PRO A 150 -0.97 -3.10 22.43
CA PRO A 150 -1.27 -4.11 23.44
C PRO A 150 -2.45 -4.99 23.04
N THR A 151 -2.40 -6.25 23.45
CA THR A 151 -3.42 -7.26 23.10
C THR A 151 -4.83 -6.87 23.52
N LEU A 152 -4.94 -6.13 24.63
CA LEU A 152 -6.23 -5.74 25.22
C LEU A 152 -7.14 -4.98 24.27
N TYR A 153 -6.61 -4.06 23.46
CA TYR A 153 -7.40 -3.22 22.55
C TYR A 153 -6.94 -3.27 21.08
N ARG A 154 -6.00 -4.15 20.76
CA ARG A 154 -5.43 -4.32 19.41
C ARG A 154 -6.51 -4.47 18.34
N GLY A 155 -7.45 -5.39 18.55
CA GLY A 155 -8.51 -5.65 17.57
C GLY A 155 -9.42 -4.45 17.33
N GLY A 156 -9.74 -3.68 18.37
CA GLY A 156 -10.54 -2.46 18.24
C GLY A 156 -9.81 -1.38 17.46
N VAL A 157 -8.53 -1.14 17.75
CA VAL A 157 -7.70 -0.15 17.05
C VAL A 157 -7.50 -0.55 15.58
N GLN A 158 -7.21 -1.83 15.30
CA GLN A 158 -7.12 -2.33 13.93
C GLN A 158 -8.44 -2.15 13.17
N GLY A 159 -9.59 -2.40 13.81
CA GLY A 159 -10.90 -2.18 13.21
C GLY A 159 -11.14 -0.71 12.86
N ILE A 160 -10.79 0.23 13.74
CA ILE A 160 -10.90 1.67 13.48
C ILE A 160 -9.98 2.09 12.31
N MET A 161 -8.72 1.68 12.32
CA MET A 161 -7.79 1.99 11.23
C MET A 161 -8.27 1.42 9.89
N PHE A 162 -8.76 0.19 9.88
CA PHE A 162 -9.30 -0.45 8.68
C PHE A 162 -10.54 0.29 8.16
N PHE A 163 -11.46 0.67 9.06
CA PHE A 163 -12.64 1.45 8.70
C PHE A 163 -12.26 2.81 8.08
N LEU A 164 -11.33 3.53 8.68
CA LEU A 164 -10.85 4.81 8.16
C LEU A 164 -10.24 4.66 6.76
N VAL A 165 -9.35 3.68 6.57
CA VAL A 165 -8.69 3.46 5.29
C VAL A 165 -9.70 3.07 4.21
N ARG A 166 -10.62 2.15 4.52
CA ARG A 166 -11.64 1.70 3.54
C ARG A 166 -12.68 2.77 3.24
N GLY A 167 -13.07 3.58 4.23
CA GLY A 167 -13.97 4.72 4.04
C GLY A 167 -13.37 5.77 3.10
N VAL A 168 -12.13 6.16 3.35
CA VAL A 168 -11.42 7.11 2.47
C VAL A 168 -11.21 6.54 1.08
N LEU A 169 -10.88 5.25 0.95
CA LEU A 169 -10.73 4.58 -0.34
C LEU A 169 -12.05 4.57 -1.13
N GLY A 170 -13.19 4.35 -0.45
CA GLY A 170 -14.51 4.44 -1.08
C GLY A 170 -14.80 5.83 -1.64
N ILE A 171 -14.52 6.89 -0.86
CA ILE A 171 -14.65 8.27 -1.32
C ILE A 171 -13.70 8.56 -2.49
N TRP A 172 -12.46 8.12 -2.38
CA TRP A 172 -11.46 8.27 -3.44
C TRP A 172 -11.90 7.62 -4.75
N SER A 173 -12.50 6.43 -4.70
CA SER A 173 -13.00 5.75 -5.89
C SER A 173 -14.03 6.59 -6.66
N LEU A 174 -14.90 7.31 -5.95
CA LEU A 174 -15.84 8.23 -6.57
C LEU A 174 -15.14 9.43 -7.21
N VAL A 175 -14.15 10.00 -6.53
CA VAL A 175 -13.35 11.13 -7.04
C VAL A 175 -12.54 10.72 -8.27
N ALA A 176 -11.94 9.54 -8.27
CA ALA A 176 -11.14 9.03 -9.38
C ALA A 176 -11.98 8.85 -10.65
N VAL A 177 -13.18 8.27 -10.52
CA VAL A 177 -14.09 8.06 -11.65
C VAL A 177 -14.67 9.37 -12.15
N ALA A 178 -15.28 10.16 -11.25
CA ALA A 178 -16.03 11.35 -11.64
C ALA A 178 -15.13 12.58 -11.91
N GLY A 179 -13.95 12.63 -11.29
CA GLY A 179 -13.11 13.84 -11.29
C GLY A 179 -11.88 13.76 -12.17
N LEU A 180 -11.24 12.60 -12.29
CA LEU A 180 -9.96 12.48 -13.01
C LEU A 180 -10.10 11.95 -14.43
N GLY A 181 -11.25 11.35 -14.78
CA GLY A 181 -11.46 10.82 -16.12
C GLY A 181 -10.41 9.77 -16.51
N VAL A 182 -10.11 8.83 -15.61
CA VAL A 182 -9.06 7.80 -15.79
C VAL A 182 -9.23 6.94 -17.05
N GLU A 183 -10.37 7.03 -17.70
CA GLU A 183 -10.67 6.37 -18.98
C GLU A 183 -10.02 7.06 -20.18
N THR A 184 -9.58 8.31 -20.02
CA THR A 184 -8.92 9.08 -21.08
C THR A 184 -7.41 9.05 -20.90
N PRO A 185 -6.60 9.13 -21.99
CA PRO A 185 -5.13 9.15 -21.88
C PRO A 185 -4.59 10.27 -20.98
N SER A 186 -5.14 11.47 -21.08
CA SER A 186 -4.74 12.62 -20.25
C SER A 186 -5.15 12.45 -18.78
N GLY A 187 -6.36 11.93 -18.53
CA GLY A 187 -6.83 11.59 -17.18
C GLY A 187 -6.00 10.48 -16.56
N PHE A 188 -5.57 9.51 -17.36
CA PHE A 188 -4.66 8.44 -16.94
C PHE A 188 -3.31 8.99 -16.47
N VAL A 189 -2.68 9.87 -17.25
CA VAL A 189 -1.40 10.51 -16.88
C VAL A 189 -1.55 11.30 -15.59
N THR A 190 -2.61 12.10 -15.49
CA THR A 190 -2.90 12.89 -14.28
C THR A 190 -3.09 11.99 -13.05
N ALA A 191 -3.89 10.94 -13.17
CA ALA A 191 -4.08 9.97 -12.10
C ALA A 191 -2.76 9.27 -11.72
N GLY A 192 -1.96 8.89 -12.70
CA GLY A 192 -0.65 8.27 -12.47
C GLY A 192 0.31 9.17 -11.71
N ILE A 193 0.36 10.46 -12.00
CA ILE A 193 1.18 11.44 -11.27
C ILE A 193 0.71 11.55 -9.81
N ILE A 194 -0.60 11.61 -9.59
CA ILE A 194 -1.18 11.62 -8.23
C ILE A 194 -0.82 10.32 -7.48
N MET A 195 -0.90 9.16 -8.14
CA MET A 195 -0.50 7.87 -7.56
C MET A 195 0.98 7.87 -7.16
N CYS A 196 1.87 8.42 -8.01
CA CYS A 196 3.28 8.59 -7.65
C CYS A 196 3.46 9.47 -6.42
N GLY A 197 2.67 10.54 -6.28
CA GLY A 197 2.66 11.40 -5.10
C GLY A 197 2.27 10.64 -3.83
N PHE A 198 1.22 9.84 -3.85
CA PHE A 198 0.82 9.00 -2.73
C PHE A 198 1.87 7.95 -2.36
N LEU A 199 2.47 7.29 -3.35
CA LEU A 199 3.53 6.32 -3.12
C LEU A 199 4.79 6.97 -2.55
N LEU A 200 5.13 8.19 -2.98
CA LEU A 200 6.23 8.95 -2.42
C LEU A 200 5.98 9.31 -0.94
N VAL A 201 4.76 9.72 -0.59
CA VAL A 201 4.37 9.96 0.81
C VAL A 201 4.50 8.68 1.63
N SER A 202 4.00 7.56 1.13
CA SER A 202 4.13 6.26 1.79
C SER A 202 5.60 5.88 2.02
N LEU A 203 6.45 6.06 1.02
CA LEU A 203 7.90 5.81 1.11
C LEU A 203 8.55 6.69 2.20
N VAL A 204 8.35 7.99 2.13
CA VAL A 204 8.99 8.95 3.05
C VAL A 204 8.53 8.70 4.48
N VAL A 205 7.23 8.63 4.71
CA VAL A 205 6.67 8.39 6.06
C VAL A 205 7.11 7.03 6.60
N GLY A 206 7.03 5.98 5.79
CA GLY A 206 7.39 4.63 6.21
C GLY A 206 8.88 4.46 6.53
N VAL A 207 9.76 5.13 5.79
CA VAL A 207 11.21 5.05 6.02
C VAL A 207 11.64 5.91 7.22
N ILE A 208 11.11 7.13 7.35
CA ILE A 208 11.52 8.06 8.43
C ILE A 208 11.04 7.55 9.79
N TRP A 209 9.79 7.14 9.89
CA TRP A 209 9.17 6.71 11.16
C TRP A 209 9.03 5.20 11.30
N CYS A 210 9.80 4.42 10.55
CA CYS A 210 9.76 2.96 10.63
C CYS A 210 9.96 2.47 12.07
N PRO A 211 9.04 1.65 12.62
CA PRO A 211 9.19 1.05 13.93
C PRO A 211 10.38 0.08 13.96
N ASN A 212 11.12 0.07 15.06
CA ASN A 212 12.19 -0.89 15.29
C ASN A 212 11.71 -2.06 16.15
N THR A 213 10.95 -2.96 15.53
CA THR A 213 10.34 -4.12 16.21
C THR A 213 11.03 -5.45 15.89
N GLN A 214 11.98 -5.45 14.96
CA GLN A 214 12.63 -6.65 14.47
C GLN A 214 13.40 -7.37 15.57
N GLY A 215 13.15 -8.68 15.70
CA GLY A 215 13.85 -9.55 16.65
C GLY A 215 13.49 -9.33 18.12
N ARG A 216 12.44 -8.56 18.41
CA ARG A 216 11.95 -8.28 19.75
C ARG A 216 10.66 -9.05 20.06
N THR A 217 10.48 -9.40 21.32
CA THR A 217 9.21 -9.99 21.79
C THR A 217 8.14 -8.91 21.93
N LEU A 218 6.88 -9.32 21.90
CA LEU A 218 5.75 -8.39 22.10
C LEU A 218 5.82 -7.71 23.48
N ASP A 219 6.30 -8.42 24.49
CA ASP A 219 6.44 -7.88 25.85
C ASP A 219 7.53 -6.80 25.91
N GLU A 220 8.67 -7.04 25.27
CA GLU A 220 9.75 -6.04 25.16
C GLU A 220 9.32 -4.78 24.42
N ILE A 221 8.57 -4.92 23.32
CA ILE A 221 8.03 -3.80 22.55
C ILE A 221 7.03 -3.02 23.39
N THR A 222 6.16 -3.72 24.10
CA THR A 222 5.16 -3.12 24.96
C THR A 222 5.80 -2.38 26.14
N GLU A 223 6.78 -2.98 26.82
CA GLU A 223 7.50 -2.37 27.93
C GLU A 223 8.26 -1.11 27.51
N GLU A 224 8.95 -1.13 26.36
CA GLU A 224 9.66 0.04 25.84
C GLU A 224 8.72 1.20 25.48
N ARG A 225 7.55 0.89 24.91
CA ARG A 225 6.63 1.93 24.40
C ARG A 225 5.69 2.50 25.47
N TYR A 226 5.28 1.70 26.42
CA TYR A 226 4.27 2.06 27.42
C TYR A 226 4.78 2.03 28.87
N GLY A 227 5.99 1.51 29.12
CA GLY A 227 6.56 1.32 30.45
C GLY A 227 6.09 0.03 31.13
N LYS A 228 6.62 -0.25 32.33
CA LYS A 228 6.40 -1.52 33.05
C LYS A 228 5.00 -1.72 33.64
N HIS A 229 4.12 -0.74 33.55
CA HIS A 229 2.78 -0.78 34.15
C HIS A 229 1.71 -0.52 33.10
N ILE A 230 1.35 -1.59 32.38
CA ILE A 230 0.08 -1.65 31.63
C ILE A 230 -0.69 -2.84 32.23
N ASP A 231 -1.35 -2.57 33.35
CA ASP A 231 -2.39 -3.43 33.91
C ASP A 231 -3.76 -2.88 33.50
#